data_b4b31c9110417ce11b5032435977f48d
#
_entry.id   b4b31c9110417ce11b5032435977f48d
#
_cell.length_a   1.000
_cell.length_b   1.000
_cell.length_c   1.000
_cell.angle_alpha   90.00
_cell.angle_beta   90.00
_cell.angle_gamma   90.00
#
_symmetry.space_group_name_H-M   'P 1'
#
loop_
_entity.id
_entity.type
_entity.pdbx_description
1 polymer ?
#
loop_
_entity_poly.entity_id
_entity_poly.type
_entity_poly.pdbx_seq_one_letter_code
_entity_poly.pdbx_strand_id
1 'polypeptide(L)'
;MSEQAKMEAMYEMEDIKFGVLLLGAPGTGKTTFSKSLHDFFDNNVERIHCMVNLDPANDSVSFNDGAKGKLTIDVRDLITLEDAMEEYKLGPNGAMLYCVEFLLANFQWLEDELNKKFL
;
A
#
# COMPACT_ATOMS: atom_id res chain seq x y z
N MET A 1 4.14 -9.72 -35.13
CA MET A 1 4.48 -10.38 -33.87
C MET A 1 4.25 -11.86 -34.00
N SER A 2 5.21 -12.70 -33.61
CA SER A 2 5.11 -14.15 -33.70
C SER A 2 4.03 -14.71 -32.77
N GLU A 3 3.53 -15.90 -33.02
CA GLU A 3 2.59 -16.61 -32.15
C GLU A 3 3.18 -16.80 -30.77
N GLN A 4 4.47 -17.12 -30.67
CA GLN A 4 5.17 -17.29 -29.42
C GLN A 4 5.23 -15.99 -28.61
N ALA A 5 5.54 -14.86 -29.25
CA ALA A 5 5.56 -13.56 -28.61
C ALA A 5 4.17 -13.15 -28.10
N LYS A 6 3.11 -13.48 -28.86
CA LYS A 6 1.73 -13.25 -28.41
C LYS A 6 1.38 -14.10 -27.19
N MET A 7 1.79 -15.35 -27.15
CA MET A 7 1.58 -16.22 -26.01
C MET A 7 2.34 -15.71 -24.78
N GLU A 8 3.60 -15.31 -24.94
CA GLU A 8 4.40 -14.75 -23.85
C GLU A 8 3.76 -13.47 -23.30
N ALA A 9 3.27 -12.58 -24.17
CA ALA A 9 2.56 -11.39 -23.78
C ALA A 9 1.25 -11.71 -23.02
N MET A 10 0.54 -12.75 -23.40
CA MET A 10 -0.66 -13.21 -22.70
C MET A 10 -0.34 -13.75 -21.32
N TYR A 11 0.73 -14.55 -21.18
CA TYR A 11 1.19 -15.03 -19.87
C TYR A 11 1.63 -13.90 -18.98
N GLU A 12 2.34 -12.90 -19.49
CA GLU A 12 2.71 -11.71 -18.75
C GLU A 12 1.47 -10.94 -18.28
N MET A 13 0.43 -10.87 -19.10
CA MET A 13 -0.83 -10.22 -18.72
C MET A 13 -1.59 -10.95 -17.60
N GLU A 14 -1.50 -12.28 -17.53
CA GLU A 14 -2.12 -13.05 -16.45
C GLU A 14 -1.48 -12.75 -15.09
N ASP A 15 -0.20 -12.38 -15.07
CA ASP A 15 0.50 -12.01 -13.84
C ASP A 15 0.35 -10.55 -13.44
N ILE A 16 -0.34 -9.74 -14.26
CA ILE A 16 -0.57 -8.33 -13.95
C ILE A 16 -1.57 -8.18 -12.81
N LYS A 17 -1.18 -7.42 -11.79
CA LYS A 17 -2.06 -7.03 -10.70
C LYS A 17 -2.54 -5.61 -10.92
N PHE A 18 -3.78 -5.35 -10.56
CA PHE A 18 -4.39 -4.03 -10.69
C PHE A 18 -4.40 -3.35 -9.33
N GLY A 19 -4.15 -2.06 -9.33
CA GLY A 19 -4.19 -1.26 -8.12
C GLY A 19 -5.03 -0.01 -8.31
N VAL A 20 -5.60 0.48 -7.22
CA VAL A 20 -6.30 1.77 -7.16
C VAL A 20 -5.50 2.66 -6.22
N LEU A 21 -4.97 3.76 -6.74
CA LEU A 21 -4.24 4.74 -5.96
C LEU A 21 -5.17 5.90 -5.60
N LEU A 22 -5.36 6.12 -4.30
CA LEU A 22 -6.21 7.18 -3.79
C LEU A 22 -5.35 8.39 -3.42
N LEU A 23 -5.58 9.49 -4.10
CA LEU A 23 -4.88 10.75 -3.87
C LEU A 23 -5.86 11.82 -3.41
N GLY A 24 -5.41 12.68 -2.53
CA GLY A 24 -6.21 13.80 -2.06
C GLY A 24 -5.64 14.44 -0.81
N ALA A 25 -6.10 15.64 -0.52
CA ALA A 25 -5.72 16.37 0.69
C ALA A 25 -6.25 15.69 1.96
N PRO A 26 -5.68 15.95 3.13
CA PRO A 26 -6.22 15.47 4.39
C PRO A 26 -7.70 15.84 4.55
N GLY A 27 -8.51 14.91 5.06
CA GLY A 27 -9.94 15.14 5.29
C GLY A 27 -10.83 14.93 4.07
N THR A 28 -10.32 14.45 2.95
CA THR A 28 -11.12 14.19 1.74
C THR A 28 -11.84 12.85 1.74
N GLY A 29 -11.60 12.01 2.76
CA GLY A 29 -12.24 10.70 2.89
C GLY A 29 -11.50 9.55 2.22
N LYS A 30 -10.22 9.70 1.91
CA LYS A 30 -9.40 8.64 1.28
C LYS A 30 -9.42 7.34 2.08
N THR A 31 -9.18 7.41 3.38
CA THR A 31 -9.15 6.24 4.25
C THR A 31 -10.52 5.58 4.33
N THR A 32 -11.58 6.37 4.45
CA THR A 32 -12.95 5.87 4.50
C THR A 32 -13.31 5.14 3.21
N PHE A 33 -12.98 5.72 2.07
CA PHE A 33 -13.21 5.10 0.77
C PHE A 33 -12.42 3.80 0.62
N SER A 34 -11.15 3.81 1.00
CA SER A 34 -10.27 2.65 0.91
C SER A 34 -10.80 1.48 1.75
N LYS A 35 -11.24 1.75 2.98
CA LYS A 35 -11.85 0.74 3.85
C LYS A 35 -13.15 0.20 3.27
N SER A 36 -14.00 1.07 2.76
CA SER A 36 -15.27 0.65 2.16
C SER A 36 -15.05 -0.25 0.95
N LEU A 37 -14.07 0.09 0.12
CA LEU A 37 -13.72 -0.70 -1.05
C LEU A 37 -13.13 -2.08 -0.65
N HIS A 38 -12.27 -2.08 0.36
CA HIS A 38 -11.69 -3.30 0.91
C HIS A 38 -12.79 -4.24 1.45
N ASP A 39 -13.72 -3.70 2.23
CA ASP A 39 -14.84 -4.46 2.78
C ASP A 39 -15.75 -4.99 1.66
N PHE A 40 -15.98 -4.19 0.63
CA PHE A 40 -16.75 -4.61 -0.53
C PHE A 40 -16.11 -5.81 -1.22
N PHE A 41 -14.81 -5.77 -1.47
CA PHE A 41 -14.11 -6.89 -2.10
C PHE A 41 -14.10 -8.13 -1.21
N ASP A 42 -13.92 -7.97 0.10
CA ASP A 42 -13.96 -9.07 1.05
C ASP A 42 -15.30 -9.80 1.04
N ASN A 43 -16.40 -9.07 0.89
CA ASN A 43 -17.74 -9.62 1.01
C ASN A 43 -18.34 -10.06 -0.33
N ASN A 44 -17.89 -9.51 -1.45
CA ASN A 44 -18.58 -9.68 -2.73
C ASN A 44 -17.71 -10.26 -3.84
N VAL A 45 -16.39 -10.35 -3.66
CA VAL A 45 -15.47 -10.80 -4.70
C VAL A 45 -14.52 -11.84 -4.13
N GLU A 46 -14.44 -13.00 -4.79
CA GLU A 46 -13.48 -14.05 -4.44
C GLU A 46 -12.11 -13.76 -5.06
N ARG A 47 -11.55 -12.59 -4.79
CA ARG A 47 -10.22 -12.21 -5.25
C ARG A 47 -9.32 -11.90 -4.08
N ILE A 48 -8.06 -12.28 -4.23
CA ILE A 48 -7.03 -11.83 -3.31
C ILE A 48 -6.85 -10.33 -3.55
N HIS A 49 -6.99 -9.56 -2.48
CA HIS A 49 -6.80 -8.11 -2.52
C HIS A 49 -6.07 -7.67 -1.27
N CYS A 50 -5.42 -6.53 -1.35
CA CYS A 50 -4.60 -5.99 -0.28
C CYS A 50 -4.85 -4.50 -0.17
N MET A 51 -5.01 -4.02 1.05
CA MET A 51 -5.05 -2.59 1.34
C MET A 51 -3.64 -2.15 1.72
N VAL A 52 -3.14 -1.09 1.08
CA VAL A 52 -1.80 -0.57 1.29
C VAL A 52 -1.90 0.84 1.85
N ASN A 53 -1.35 1.06 3.03
CA ASN A 53 -1.20 2.39 3.60
C ASN A 53 0.20 2.92 3.33
N LEU A 54 0.30 4.01 2.58
CA LEU A 54 1.56 4.71 2.30
C LEU A 54 1.69 6.02 3.07
N ASP A 55 0.75 6.32 3.96
CA ASP A 55 0.75 7.55 4.75
C ASP A 55 1.34 7.26 6.14
N PRO A 56 2.55 7.75 6.44
CA PRO A 56 3.19 7.49 7.73
C PRO A 56 2.54 8.23 8.91
N ALA A 57 1.67 9.21 8.63
CA ALA A 57 0.96 9.98 9.64
C ALA A 57 -0.45 9.45 9.92
N ASN A 58 -0.86 8.36 9.30
CA ASN A 58 -2.21 7.83 9.43
C ASN A 58 -2.34 6.93 10.65
N ASP A 59 -2.43 7.54 11.82
CA ASP A 59 -2.52 6.86 13.11
C ASP A 59 -3.96 6.68 13.62
N SER A 60 -4.92 7.36 13.01
CA SER A 60 -6.32 7.32 13.43
C SER A 60 -7.05 6.04 13.02
N VAL A 61 -6.42 5.18 12.23
CA VAL A 61 -7.05 3.99 11.67
C VAL A 61 -6.14 2.79 11.82
N SER A 62 -6.64 1.75 12.46
CA SER A 62 -6.02 0.44 12.40
C SER A 62 -6.49 -0.27 11.14
N PHE A 63 -5.59 -0.50 10.21
CA PHE A 63 -5.89 -1.25 9.00
C PHE A 63 -5.96 -2.75 9.25
N ASN A 64 -5.54 -3.19 10.41
CA ASN A 64 -5.53 -4.60 10.80
C ASN A 64 -6.71 -4.99 11.68
N ASP A 65 -7.71 -4.13 11.82
CA ASP A 65 -8.91 -4.41 12.59
C ASP A 65 -9.79 -5.42 11.87
N GLY A 66 -9.90 -6.59 12.46
CA GLY A 66 -10.76 -7.64 11.96
C GLY A 66 -10.00 -8.78 11.30
N ALA A 67 -10.70 -9.91 11.15
CA ALA A 67 -10.14 -11.15 10.63
C ALA A 67 -9.63 -11.05 9.19
N LYS A 68 -10.04 -10.03 8.47
CA LYS A 68 -9.73 -9.84 7.05
C LYS A 68 -8.61 -8.84 6.81
N GLY A 69 -8.11 -8.16 7.84
CA GLY A 69 -6.97 -7.25 7.76
C GLY A 69 -5.61 -7.93 7.52
N LYS A 70 -5.60 -9.23 7.30
CA LYS A 70 -4.38 -10.03 7.12
C LYS A 70 -3.59 -9.67 5.86
N LEU A 71 -4.22 -9.02 4.89
CA LEU A 71 -3.60 -8.66 3.63
C LEU A 71 -3.31 -7.16 3.55
N THR A 72 -2.99 -6.55 4.67
CA THR A 72 -2.65 -5.12 4.73
C THR A 72 -1.14 -4.94 4.75
N ILE A 73 -0.68 -3.98 3.96
CA ILE A 73 0.69 -3.50 3.94
C ILE A 73 0.68 -2.08 4.50
N ASP A 74 1.57 -1.77 5.43
CA ASP A 74 1.59 -0.48 6.09
C ASP A 74 3.02 0.08 6.09
N VAL A 75 3.20 1.29 5.56
CA VAL A 75 4.51 1.94 5.54
C VAL A 75 5.07 2.17 6.94
N ARG A 76 4.21 2.19 7.96
CA ARG A 76 4.65 2.32 9.35
C ARG A 76 5.41 1.10 9.86
N ASP A 77 5.32 -0.03 9.17
CA ASP A 77 6.18 -1.19 9.44
C ASP A 77 7.61 -0.97 8.93
N LEU A 78 7.79 -0.09 7.97
CA LEU A 78 9.11 0.28 7.44
C LEU A 78 9.71 1.47 8.21
N ILE A 79 8.93 2.52 8.40
CA ILE A 79 9.33 3.73 9.12
C ILE A 79 8.11 4.43 9.70
N THR A 80 8.24 4.93 10.92
CA THR A 80 7.19 5.74 11.55
C THR A 80 7.55 7.22 11.54
N LEU A 81 6.53 8.08 11.60
CA LEU A 81 6.72 9.52 11.68
C LEU A 81 7.47 9.89 12.96
N GLU A 82 7.14 9.26 14.07
CA GLU A 82 7.77 9.47 15.37
C GLU A 82 9.26 9.15 15.31
N ASP A 83 9.65 8.04 14.72
CA ASP A 83 11.06 7.65 14.58
C ASP A 83 11.84 8.70 13.77
N ALA A 84 11.27 9.20 12.69
CA ALA A 84 11.92 10.24 11.88
C ALA A 84 12.05 11.55 12.64
N MET A 85 11.05 11.92 13.42
CA MET A 85 11.09 13.14 14.25
C MET A 85 12.16 13.05 15.33
N GLU A 86 12.25 11.92 16.03
CA GLU A 86 13.20 11.72 17.11
C GLU A 86 14.64 11.62 16.59
N GLU A 87 14.89 10.79 15.60
CA GLU A 87 16.23 10.50 15.11
C GLU A 87 16.88 11.71 14.44
N TYR A 88 16.11 12.46 13.67
CA TYR A 88 16.63 13.60 12.88
C TYR A 88 16.22 14.95 13.44
N LYS A 89 15.53 15.00 14.58
CA LYS A 89 15.06 16.22 15.22
C LYS A 89 14.24 17.10 14.26
N LEU A 90 13.37 16.45 13.50
CA LEU A 90 12.53 17.13 12.50
C LEU A 90 11.16 17.47 13.11
N GLY A 91 10.55 18.53 12.59
CA GLY A 91 9.14 18.79 12.83
C GLY A 91 8.27 17.82 11.99
N PRO A 92 6.92 17.84 12.18
CA PRO A 92 6.05 16.91 11.47
C PRO A 92 6.14 16.96 9.95
N ASN A 93 6.27 18.15 9.37
CA ASN A 93 6.36 18.31 7.91
C ASN A 93 7.68 17.76 7.35
N GLY A 94 8.80 18.03 8.04
CA GLY A 94 10.10 17.50 7.65
C GLY A 94 10.17 15.99 7.82
N ALA A 95 9.56 15.46 8.88
CA ALA A 95 9.50 14.03 9.12
C ALA A 95 8.66 13.32 8.06
N MET A 96 7.54 13.92 7.64
CA MET A 96 6.71 13.38 6.57
C MET A 96 7.51 13.26 5.26
N LEU A 97 8.21 14.32 4.89
CA LEU A 97 9.06 14.31 3.69
C LEU A 97 10.14 13.24 3.79
N TYR A 98 10.78 13.14 4.95
CA TYR A 98 11.80 12.12 5.20
C TYR A 98 11.24 10.70 5.03
N CYS A 99 10.06 10.44 5.58
CA CYS A 99 9.43 9.12 5.46
C CYS A 99 9.12 8.76 4.01
N VAL A 100 8.64 9.71 3.22
CA VAL A 100 8.37 9.50 1.79
C VAL A 100 9.67 9.22 1.03
N GLU A 101 10.71 9.99 1.28
CA GLU A 101 12.02 9.77 0.67
C GLU A 101 12.63 8.43 1.09
N PHE A 102 12.46 8.05 2.34
CA PHE A 102 12.92 6.76 2.86
C PHE A 102 12.20 5.60 2.17
N LEU A 103 10.89 5.71 1.97
CA LEU A 103 10.12 4.72 1.22
C LEU A 103 10.63 4.60 -0.22
N LEU A 104 10.89 5.72 -0.89
CA LEU A 104 11.42 5.73 -2.26
C LEU A 104 12.79 5.06 -2.34
N ALA A 105 13.66 5.34 -1.37
CA ALA A 105 14.98 4.73 -1.30
C ALA A 105 14.93 3.22 -1.00
N ASN A 106 13.85 2.76 -0.37
CA ASN A 106 13.63 1.37 0.01
C ASN A 106 12.42 0.77 -0.71
N PHE A 107 12.18 1.18 -1.94
CA PHE A 107 11.00 0.77 -2.70
C PHE A 107 10.93 -0.76 -2.88
N GLN A 108 12.07 -1.43 -2.88
CA GLN A 108 12.14 -2.89 -2.93
C GLN A 108 11.37 -3.55 -1.79
N TRP A 109 11.35 -2.92 -0.61
CA TRP A 109 10.54 -3.40 0.51
C TRP A 109 9.05 -3.51 0.12
N LEU A 110 8.51 -2.49 -0.55
CA LEU A 110 7.10 -2.51 -0.98
C LEU A 110 6.85 -3.60 -2.01
N GLU A 111 7.75 -3.75 -2.98
CA GLU A 111 7.64 -4.82 -3.98
C GLU A 111 7.67 -6.20 -3.32
N ASP A 112 8.57 -6.41 -2.36
CA ASP A 112 8.68 -7.67 -1.64
C ASP A 112 7.42 -7.97 -0.81
N GLU A 113 6.85 -6.95 -0.15
CA GLU A 113 5.62 -7.11 0.62
C GLU A 113 4.43 -7.44 -0.29
N LEU A 114 4.32 -6.79 -1.43
CA LEU A 114 3.28 -7.11 -2.43
C LEU A 114 3.44 -8.53 -2.95
N ASN A 115 4.63 -8.95 -3.26
CA ASN A 115 4.91 -10.29 -3.75
C ASN A 115 4.55 -11.37 -2.72
N LYS A 116 4.83 -11.15 -1.44
CA LYS A 116 4.43 -12.04 -0.35
C LYS A 116 2.91 -12.22 -0.27
N LYS A 117 2.14 -11.18 -0.60
CA LYS A 117 0.68 -11.21 -0.52
C LYS A 117 0.04 -11.88 -1.73
N PHE A 118 0.66 -11.84 -2.89
CA PHE A 118 0.07 -12.28 -4.15
C PHE A 118 0.77 -13.46 -4.83
N LEU A 119 1.82 -13.96 -4.23
CA LEU A 119 2.50 -15.16 -4.74
C LEU A 119 2.12 -16.43 -3.98
#